data_41d18a754fbc45b36b99c5ff0fe5c243
#
_entry.id   41d18a754fbc45b36b99c5ff0fe5c243
#
_cell.length_a   1.000
_cell.length_b   1.000
_cell.length_c   1.000
_cell.angle_alpha   90.00
_cell.angle_beta   90.00
_cell.angle_gamma   90.00
#
_symmetry.space_group_name_H-M   'P 1'
#
loop_
_entity.id
_entity.type
_entity.pdbx_description
1 polymer ?
#
loop_
_entity_poly.entity_id
_entity_poly.type
_entity_poly.pdbx_seq_one_letter_code
_entity_poly.pdbx_strand_id
1 'polypeptide(L)'
;MDKDYIYILDTKHDTIVDGEGFRTSIYCSGCNHMCRGCHNPQSWDIKNGTLTKVLDIYKEIISNKFSDVTFSGGDPLLQLQGFVHLAKLIKKNTNKTIWCYTGFKFEELITDNEKLELLKLIDVLVDGKFEEDKKSLELIFKGSSNQRIIDVQKTLYEKQIVLYE
;
A
#
# COMPACT_ATOMS: atom_id res chain seq x y z
N MET A 1 12.23 -9.04 -10.52
CA MET A 1 11.65 -7.81 -11.06
C MET A 1 12.58 -6.64 -10.73
N ASP A 2 12.74 -5.72 -11.65
CA ASP A 2 13.66 -4.59 -11.50
C ASP A 2 13.15 -3.63 -10.41
N LYS A 3 13.99 -3.36 -9.42
CA LYS A 3 13.68 -2.47 -8.31
C LYS A 3 13.49 -1.00 -8.72
N ASP A 4 13.93 -0.64 -9.91
CA ASP A 4 13.87 0.75 -10.39
C ASP A 4 12.57 1.07 -11.13
N TYR A 5 11.68 0.08 -11.26
CA TYR A 5 10.42 0.22 -12.00
C TYR A 5 9.24 -0.38 -11.24
N ILE A 6 8.08 0.23 -11.40
CA ILE A 6 6.80 -0.28 -10.92
C ILE A 6 5.77 -0.16 -12.03
N TYR A 7 4.96 -1.20 -12.24
CA TYR A 7 3.78 -1.12 -13.13
C TYR A 7 2.66 -0.38 -12.40
N ILE A 8 2.30 0.79 -12.90
CA ILE A 8 1.33 1.71 -12.30
C ILE A 8 0.07 1.77 -13.17
N LEU A 9 -1.10 1.65 -12.53
CA LEU A 9 -2.39 1.91 -13.18
C LEU A 9 -2.73 3.39 -13.18
N ASP A 10 -2.52 4.05 -12.05
CA ASP A 10 -2.90 5.44 -11.86
C ASP A 10 -2.18 6.04 -10.66
N THR A 11 -2.07 7.36 -10.65
CA THR A 11 -1.63 8.15 -9.50
C THR A 11 -2.66 9.24 -9.25
N LYS A 12 -3.21 9.30 -8.05
CA LYS A 12 -4.19 10.32 -7.68
C LYS A 12 -3.69 11.13 -6.50
N HIS A 13 -3.68 12.45 -6.69
CA HIS A 13 -3.34 13.38 -5.63
C HIS A 13 -4.56 13.74 -4.77
N ASP A 14 -4.31 14.08 -3.52
CA ASP A 14 -5.29 14.64 -2.59
C ASP A 14 -6.50 13.73 -2.36
N THR A 15 -6.27 12.41 -2.34
CA THR A 15 -7.32 11.46 -1.96
C THR A 15 -7.57 11.52 -0.46
N ILE A 16 -8.81 11.25 -0.05
CA ILE A 16 -9.22 11.23 1.35
C ILE A 16 -9.82 9.87 1.78
N VAL A 17 -9.84 8.91 0.86
CA VAL A 17 -10.46 7.59 1.08
C VAL A 17 -9.45 6.47 1.29
N ASP A 18 -8.19 6.72 0.97
CA ASP A 18 -7.12 5.72 1.01
C ASP A 18 -6.19 5.90 2.20
N GLY A 19 -6.73 6.29 3.33
CA GLY A 19 -6.00 6.55 4.56
C GLY A 19 -6.31 7.92 5.14
N GLU A 20 -5.80 8.18 6.32
CA GLU A 20 -6.06 9.42 7.03
C GLU A 20 -5.34 10.60 6.37
N GLY A 21 -6.01 11.73 6.33
CA GLY A 21 -5.50 12.97 5.74
C GLY A 21 -5.56 12.98 4.22
N PHE A 22 -4.92 13.97 3.62
CA PHE A 22 -4.76 14.04 2.16
C PHE A 22 -3.60 13.15 1.74
N ARG A 23 -3.82 12.35 0.69
CA ARG A 23 -2.82 11.37 0.26
C ARG A 23 -2.64 11.39 -1.25
N THR A 24 -1.39 11.21 -1.68
CA THR A 24 -1.06 10.85 -3.06
C THR A 24 -1.08 9.32 -3.11
N SER A 25 -2.06 8.77 -3.79
CA SER A 25 -2.25 7.32 -3.89
C SER A 25 -1.63 6.79 -5.17
N ILE A 26 -0.75 5.82 -5.02
CA ILE A 26 -0.11 5.10 -6.12
C ILE A 26 -0.85 3.77 -6.29
N TYR A 27 -1.57 3.63 -7.40
CA TYR A 27 -2.32 2.41 -7.69
C TYR A 27 -1.52 1.54 -8.65
N CYS A 28 -0.96 0.46 -8.14
CA CYS A 28 -0.19 -0.49 -8.95
C CYS A 28 -1.09 -1.55 -9.61
N SER A 29 -0.57 -2.22 -10.61
CA SER A 29 -1.15 -3.43 -11.18
C SER A 29 -0.47 -4.67 -10.62
N GLY A 30 -1.12 -5.82 -10.79
CA GLY A 30 -0.65 -7.11 -10.28
C GLY A 30 -1.28 -7.45 -8.93
N CYS A 31 -2.10 -8.50 -8.92
CA CYS A 31 -2.69 -9.04 -7.69
C CYS A 31 -3.09 -10.49 -7.91
N ASN A 32 -2.61 -11.39 -7.05
CA ASN A 32 -2.91 -12.82 -7.13
C ASN A 32 -4.02 -13.26 -6.17
N HIS A 33 -4.59 -12.34 -5.39
CA HIS A 33 -5.61 -12.70 -4.40
C HIS A 33 -6.95 -13.04 -5.04
N MET A 34 -7.30 -12.38 -6.16
CA MET A 34 -8.54 -12.62 -6.92
C MET A 34 -9.78 -12.59 -6.02
N CYS A 35 -9.88 -11.62 -5.13
CA CYS A 35 -10.98 -11.53 -4.18
C CYS A 35 -12.31 -11.37 -4.90
N ARG A 36 -13.30 -12.17 -4.50
CA ARG A 36 -14.66 -12.05 -5.01
C ARG A 36 -15.24 -10.68 -4.65
N GLY A 37 -15.79 -9.99 -5.65
CA GLY A 37 -16.32 -8.65 -5.46
C GLY A 37 -15.27 -7.54 -5.37
N CYS A 38 -14.03 -7.83 -5.76
CA CYS A 38 -12.95 -6.84 -5.80
C CYS A 38 -13.39 -5.60 -6.59
N HIS A 39 -13.13 -4.41 -6.03
CA HIS A 39 -13.51 -3.13 -6.66
C HIS A 39 -12.64 -2.80 -7.88
N ASN A 40 -11.51 -3.47 -8.04
CA ASN A 40 -10.51 -3.12 -9.05
C ASN A 40 -9.96 -4.37 -9.76
N PRO A 41 -10.84 -5.22 -10.37
CA PRO A 41 -10.37 -6.46 -10.99
C PRO A 41 -9.41 -6.25 -12.16
N GLN A 42 -9.43 -5.09 -12.81
CA GLN A 42 -8.47 -4.73 -13.85
C GLN A 42 -7.03 -4.63 -13.30
N SER A 43 -6.85 -4.55 -11.99
CA SER A 43 -5.53 -4.53 -11.37
C SER A 43 -4.89 -5.91 -11.25
N TRP A 44 -5.63 -6.98 -11.50
CA TRP A 44 -5.11 -8.33 -11.32
C TRP A 44 -3.95 -8.65 -12.27
N ASP A 45 -4.07 -8.26 -13.54
CA ASP A 45 -3.01 -8.46 -14.53
C ASP A 45 -2.01 -7.30 -14.46
N ILE A 46 -0.76 -7.64 -14.14
CA ILE A 46 0.32 -6.66 -14.04
C ILE A 46 0.52 -5.88 -15.34
N LYS A 47 0.26 -6.52 -16.48
CA LYS A 47 0.43 -5.91 -17.81
C LYS A 47 -0.58 -4.78 -18.10
N ASN A 48 -1.64 -4.67 -17.29
CA ASN A 48 -2.59 -3.56 -17.43
C ASN A 48 -2.00 -2.24 -16.94
N GLY A 49 -0.94 -2.27 -16.17
CA GLY A 49 -0.22 -1.08 -15.73
C GLY A 49 0.79 -0.58 -16.75
N THR A 50 1.26 0.63 -16.53
CA THR A 50 2.36 1.24 -17.30
C THR A 50 3.65 1.11 -16.51
N LEU A 51 4.70 0.57 -17.12
CA LEU A 51 6.01 0.44 -16.49
C LEU A 51 6.60 1.83 -16.27
N THR A 52 6.75 2.22 -15.03
CA THR A 52 7.12 3.57 -14.62
C THR A 52 8.36 3.53 -13.72
N LYS A 53 9.30 4.44 -13.97
CA LYS A 53 10.50 4.55 -13.12
C LYS A 53 10.11 4.98 -11.71
N VAL A 54 10.66 4.29 -10.71
CA VAL A 54 10.48 4.65 -9.29
C VAL A 54 10.84 6.11 -9.05
N LEU A 55 11.92 6.59 -9.65
CA LEU A 55 12.34 7.99 -9.50
C LEU A 55 11.30 8.98 -10.03
N ASP A 56 10.60 8.65 -11.13
CA ASP A 56 9.56 9.51 -11.68
C ASP A 56 8.32 9.53 -10.76
N ILE A 57 7.97 8.37 -10.19
CA ILE A 57 6.89 8.29 -9.18
C ILE A 57 7.26 9.14 -7.95
N TYR A 58 8.49 9.03 -7.49
CA TYR A 58 8.99 9.81 -6.36
C TYR A 58 8.91 11.31 -6.64
N LYS A 59 9.33 11.75 -7.81
CA LYS A 59 9.24 13.17 -8.21
C LYS A 59 7.81 13.68 -8.21
N GLU A 60 6.88 12.88 -8.66
CA GLU A 60 5.45 13.24 -8.63
C GLU A 60 4.94 13.34 -7.20
N ILE A 61 5.32 12.42 -6.33
CA ILE A 61 4.96 12.46 -4.91
C ILE A 61 5.45 13.75 -4.25
N ILE A 62 6.70 14.11 -4.44
CA ILE A 62 7.28 15.29 -3.79
C ILE A 62 6.80 16.61 -4.41
N SER A 63 6.26 16.58 -5.61
CA SER A 63 5.63 17.76 -6.22
C SER A 63 4.41 18.24 -5.44
N ASN A 64 3.75 17.34 -4.71
CA ASN A 64 2.63 17.65 -3.83
C ASN A 64 3.13 17.68 -2.38
N LYS A 65 3.34 18.89 -1.86
CA LYS A 65 3.92 19.10 -0.52
C LYS A 65 2.94 18.77 0.61
N PHE A 66 1.65 18.81 0.34
CA PHE A 66 0.63 18.70 1.39
C PHE A 66 0.16 17.26 1.63
N SER A 67 0.18 16.42 0.60
CA SER A 67 -0.31 15.06 0.72
C SER A 67 0.77 14.10 1.17
N ASP A 68 0.41 13.20 2.07
CA ASP A 68 1.19 12.02 2.41
C ASP A 68 1.01 10.95 1.31
N VAL A 69 1.42 9.72 1.53
CA VAL A 69 1.49 8.70 0.47
C VAL A 69 0.71 7.44 0.84
N THR A 70 0.04 6.86 -0.14
CA THR A 70 -0.60 5.54 -0.02
C THR A 70 -0.17 4.65 -1.18
N PHE A 71 0.23 3.42 -0.86
CA PHE A 71 0.47 2.36 -1.83
C PHE A 71 -0.77 1.45 -1.89
N SER A 72 -1.38 1.33 -3.05
CA SER A 72 -2.61 0.59 -3.25
C SER A 72 -2.70 0.05 -4.69
N GLY A 73 -3.91 -0.23 -5.18
CA GLY A 73 -4.19 -0.70 -6.53
C GLY A 73 -4.50 -2.18 -6.55
N GLY A 74 -3.65 -2.99 -7.20
CA GLY A 74 -3.54 -4.42 -7.03
C GLY A 74 -2.95 -4.72 -5.66
N ASP A 75 -1.86 -5.45 -5.61
CA ASP A 75 -1.16 -5.63 -4.34
C ASP A 75 0.29 -5.16 -4.46
N PRO A 76 0.69 -4.11 -3.73
CA PRO A 76 2.06 -3.60 -3.75
C PRO A 76 3.12 -4.66 -3.43
N LEU A 77 2.78 -5.68 -2.64
CA LEU A 77 3.70 -6.75 -2.27
C LEU A 77 4.11 -7.63 -3.46
N LEU A 78 3.34 -7.61 -4.55
CA LEU A 78 3.71 -8.29 -5.81
C LEU A 78 4.81 -7.56 -6.58
N GLN A 79 5.01 -6.28 -6.28
CA GLN A 79 6.08 -5.48 -6.84
C GLN A 79 7.00 -4.95 -5.74
N LEU A 80 7.32 -5.84 -4.81
CA LEU A 80 7.97 -5.53 -3.54
C LEU A 80 9.24 -4.69 -3.69
N GLN A 81 10.15 -5.07 -4.58
CA GLN A 81 11.43 -4.39 -4.72
C GLN A 81 11.28 -2.93 -5.17
N GLY A 82 10.36 -2.68 -6.09
CA GLY A 82 10.05 -1.30 -6.52
C GLY A 82 9.47 -0.46 -5.40
N PHE A 83 8.52 -1.02 -4.65
CA PHE A 83 7.90 -0.28 -3.53
C PHE A 83 8.85 -0.09 -2.35
N VAL A 84 9.75 -1.02 -2.08
CA VAL A 84 10.81 -0.83 -1.07
C VAL A 84 11.72 0.33 -1.49
N HIS A 85 12.14 0.37 -2.75
CA HIS A 85 12.96 1.45 -3.27
C HIS A 85 12.24 2.80 -3.16
N LEU A 86 10.97 2.86 -3.57
CA LEU A 86 10.17 4.07 -3.47
C LEU A 86 10.00 4.53 -2.01
N ALA A 87 9.69 3.60 -1.11
CA ALA A 87 9.54 3.90 0.31
C ALA A 87 10.83 4.45 0.93
N LYS A 88 11.98 3.88 0.57
CA LYS A 88 13.28 4.38 1.02
C LYS A 88 13.53 5.84 0.58
N LEU A 89 13.22 6.15 -0.67
CA LEU A 89 13.34 7.52 -1.18
C LEU A 89 12.45 8.49 -0.41
N ILE A 90 11.20 8.11 -0.17
CA ILE A 90 10.24 8.93 0.57
C ILE A 90 10.69 9.16 2.00
N LYS A 91 11.06 8.10 2.73
CA LYS A 91 11.42 8.19 4.14
C LYS A 91 12.76 8.91 4.36
N LYS A 92 13.70 8.77 3.44
CA LYS A 92 14.99 9.44 3.53
C LYS A 92 14.89 10.95 3.30
N ASN A 93 14.03 11.39 2.40
CA ASN A 93 14.02 12.75 1.89
C ASN A 93 12.81 13.59 2.32
N THR A 94 11.81 12.99 2.96
CA THR A 94 10.57 13.67 3.37
C THR A 94 10.13 13.21 4.75
N ASN A 95 9.15 13.94 5.32
CA ASN A 95 8.46 13.56 6.55
C ASN A 95 7.09 12.92 6.26
N LYS A 96 6.83 12.53 5.02
CA LYS A 96 5.54 11.96 4.63
C LYS A 96 5.33 10.59 5.26
N THR A 97 4.10 10.34 5.72
CA THR A 97 3.68 9.02 6.17
C THR A 97 3.30 8.16 4.97
N ILE A 98 3.45 6.84 5.12
CA ILE A 98 3.10 5.87 4.08
C ILE A 98 2.08 4.89 4.64
N TRP A 99 0.92 4.82 3.98
CA TRP A 99 -0.07 3.75 4.15
C TRP A 99 0.12 2.74 3.04
N CYS A 100 -0.09 1.46 3.33
CA CYS A 100 -0.01 0.40 2.33
C CYS A 100 -1.17 -0.57 2.51
N TYR A 101 -1.85 -0.87 1.41
CA TYR A 101 -2.94 -1.84 1.34
C TYR A 101 -2.42 -3.16 0.78
N THR A 102 -2.77 -4.27 1.41
CA THR A 102 -2.40 -5.62 0.94
C THR A 102 -3.47 -6.64 1.30
N GLY A 103 -3.59 -7.68 0.48
CA GLY A 103 -4.42 -8.83 0.80
C GLY A 103 -3.73 -9.84 1.73
N PHE A 104 -2.43 -9.73 1.94
CA PHE A 104 -1.72 -10.55 2.91
C PHE A 104 -2.04 -10.11 4.33
N LYS A 105 -1.87 -11.02 5.29
CA LYS A 105 -1.94 -10.67 6.71
C LYS A 105 -0.55 -10.28 7.23
N PHE A 106 -0.52 -9.40 8.20
CA PHE A 106 0.73 -8.95 8.83
C PHE A 106 1.60 -10.14 9.28
N GLU A 107 0.98 -11.18 9.85
CA GLU A 107 1.68 -12.37 10.34
C GLU A 107 2.41 -13.13 9.22
N GLU A 108 1.89 -13.08 7.98
CA GLU A 108 2.56 -13.67 6.82
C GLU A 108 3.76 -12.84 6.39
N LEU A 109 3.64 -11.52 6.47
CA LEU A 109 4.68 -10.59 5.99
C LEU A 109 5.90 -10.57 6.89
N ILE A 110 5.70 -10.65 8.20
CA ILE A 110 6.81 -10.53 9.16
C ILE A 110 7.73 -11.76 9.18
N THR A 111 7.29 -12.89 8.65
CA THR A 111 8.11 -14.10 8.55
C THR A 111 9.01 -14.12 7.30
N ASP A 112 8.82 -13.19 6.39
CA ASP A 112 9.59 -13.05 5.16
C ASP A 112 10.50 -11.82 5.27
N ASN A 113 11.81 -12.04 5.22
CA ASN A 113 12.80 -10.96 5.42
C ASN A 113 12.68 -9.85 4.39
N GLU A 114 12.35 -10.16 3.14
CA GLU A 114 12.20 -9.15 2.10
C GLU A 114 10.96 -8.29 2.31
N LYS A 115 9.85 -8.91 2.71
CA LYS A 115 8.59 -8.19 3.02
C LYS A 115 8.71 -7.39 4.30
N LEU A 116 9.44 -7.91 5.28
CA LEU A 116 9.72 -7.17 6.52
C LEU A 116 10.47 -5.86 6.23
N GLU A 117 11.32 -5.84 5.21
CA GLU A 117 12.01 -4.62 4.80
C GLU A 117 11.02 -3.50 4.43
N LEU A 118 9.94 -3.82 3.71
CA LEU A 118 8.88 -2.85 3.43
C LEU A 118 8.13 -2.44 4.70
N LEU A 119 7.79 -3.41 5.57
CA LEU A 119 7.10 -3.11 6.82
C LEU A 119 7.86 -2.10 7.68
N LYS A 120 9.18 -2.17 7.71
CA LYS A 120 10.01 -1.22 8.46
C LYS A 120 9.94 0.21 7.93
N LEU A 121 9.48 0.40 6.72
CA LEU A 121 9.44 1.70 6.03
C LEU A 121 8.05 2.34 6.02
N ILE A 122 7.00 1.56 6.24
CA ILE A 122 5.62 2.07 6.19
C ILE A 122 5.08 2.34 7.59
N ASP A 123 4.12 3.26 7.67
CA ASP A 123 3.55 3.70 8.93
C ASP A 123 2.28 2.92 9.28
N VAL A 124 1.41 2.68 8.29
CA VAL A 124 0.15 1.99 8.49
C VAL A 124 -0.05 0.94 7.40
N LEU A 125 -0.46 -0.25 7.81
CA LEU A 125 -0.82 -1.35 6.90
C LEU A 125 -2.30 -1.65 7.05
N VAL A 126 -3.03 -1.64 5.93
CA VAL A 126 -4.39 -2.18 5.88
C VAL A 126 -4.27 -3.58 5.30
N ASP A 127 -4.46 -4.60 6.14
CA ASP A 127 -4.16 -5.98 5.80
C ASP A 127 -5.40 -6.86 5.66
N GLY A 128 -5.20 -7.98 5.00
CA GLY A 128 -6.22 -9.00 4.81
C GLY A 128 -7.00 -8.86 3.51
N LYS A 129 -7.45 -9.99 2.97
CA LYS A 129 -8.20 -10.04 1.73
C LYS A 129 -9.57 -9.38 1.90
N PHE A 130 -10.04 -8.73 0.84
CA PHE A 130 -11.42 -8.25 0.79
C PHE A 130 -12.36 -9.45 0.82
N GLU A 131 -13.34 -9.42 1.74
CA GLU A 131 -14.39 -10.42 1.86
C GLU A 131 -15.74 -9.76 1.59
N GLU A 132 -16.38 -10.12 0.49
CA GLU A 132 -17.63 -9.50 0.04
C GLU A 132 -18.73 -9.58 1.08
N ASP A 133 -18.81 -10.70 1.81
CA ASP A 133 -19.81 -10.92 2.87
C ASP A 133 -19.67 -9.96 4.06
N LYS A 134 -18.50 -9.36 4.21
CA LYS A 134 -18.15 -8.44 5.30
C LYS A 134 -18.02 -6.99 4.84
N LYS A 135 -18.45 -6.71 3.60
CA LYS A 135 -18.47 -5.38 3.03
C LYS A 135 -19.47 -4.49 3.79
N SER A 136 -19.07 -3.24 4.07
CA SER A 136 -19.94 -2.22 4.63
C SER A 136 -19.50 -0.84 4.17
N LEU A 137 -20.47 0.00 3.80
CA LEU A 137 -20.22 1.40 3.41
C LEU A 137 -19.88 2.28 4.61
N GLU A 138 -20.10 1.78 5.82
CA GLU A 138 -19.80 2.52 7.07
C GLU A 138 -18.33 2.39 7.47
N LEU A 139 -17.58 1.45 6.87
CA LEU A 139 -16.17 1.26 7.17
C LEU A 139 -15.32 2.40 6.59
N ILE A 140 -14.38 2.88 7.39
CA ILE A 140 -13.46 3.94 6.99
C ILE A 140 -12.10 3.30 6.68
N PHE A 141 -11.55 3.63 5.51
CA PHE A 141 -10.23 3.21 5.03
C PHE A 141 -10.05 1.70 4.79
N LYS A 142 -11.09 0.91 4.86
CA LYS A 142 -11.05 -0.52 4.54
C LYS A 142 -12.35 -0.95 3.86
N GLY A 143 -12.29 -2.01 3.07
CA GLY A 143 -13.43 -2.46 2.26
C GLY A 143 -14.33 -3.47 2.95
N SER A 144 -13.79 -4.24 3.90
CA SER A 144 -14.53 -5.27 4.63
C SER A 144 -14.10 -5.34 6.09
N SER A 145 -14.99 -5.78 6.96
CA SER A 145 -14.77 -5.72 8.42
C SER A 145 -13.65 -6.62 8.93
N ASN A 146 -13.28 -7.64 8.18
CA ASN A 146 -12.17 -8.54 8.52
C ASN A 146 -10.80 -7.89 8.34
N GLN A 147 -10.70 -6.82 7.55
CA GLN A 147 -9.44 -6.11 7.34
C GLN A 147 -9.08 -5.30 8.58
N ARG A 148 -7.77 -5.17 8.83
CA ARG A 148 -7.26 -4.45 9.99
C ARG A 148 -6.47 -3.23 9.53
N ILE A 149 -6.58 -2.15 10.26
CA ILE A 149 -5.75 -0.96 10.07
C ILE A 149 -4.70 -0.98 11.17
N ILE A 150 -3.46 -1.30 10.82
CA ILE A 150 -2.39 -1.62 11.77
C ILE A 150 -1.38 -0.48 11.83
N ASP A 151 -1.07 -0.02 13.05
CA ASP A 151 0.09 0.84 13.29
C ASP A 151 1.34 -0.05 13.23
N VAL A 152 2.06 0.04 12.13
CA VAL A 152 3.15 -0.90 11.84
C VAL A 152 4.33 -0.71 12.79
N GLN A 153 4.74 0.53 13.04
CA GLN A 153 5.93 0.77 13.86
C GLN A 153 5.71 0.40 15.32
N LYS A 154 4.53 0.70 15.87
CA LYS A 154 4.16 0.23 17.21
C LYS A 154 4.07 -1.28 17.29
N THR A 155 3.48 -1.91 16.26
CA THR A 155 3.37 -3.38 16.18
C THR A 155 4.75 -4.04 16.19
N LEU A 156 5.69 -3.53 15.40
CA LEU A 156 7.05 -4.05 15.34
C LEU A 156 7.78 -3.85 16.68
N TYR A 157 7.59 -2.71 17.32
CA TYR A 157 8.21 -2.40 18.60
C TYR A 157 7.66 -3.27 19.74
N GLU A 158 6.33 -3.37 19.83
CA GLU A 158 5.66 -4.11 20.92
C GLU A 158 5.59 -5.62 20.67
N LYS A 159 5.90 -6.08 19.46
CA LYS A 159 5.83 -7.50 19.04
C LYS A 159 4.43 -8.09 19.18
N GLN A 160 3.41 -7.26 19.04
CA GLN A 160 2.00 -7.66 19.00
C GLN A 160 1.23 -6.66 18.14
N ILE A 161 0.13 -7.10 17.56
CA ILE A 161 -0.69 -6.24 16.68
C ILE A 161 -1.23 -5.05 17.47
N VAL A 162 -0.89 -3.86 17.01
CA VAL A 162 -1.42 -2.60 17.54
C VAL A 162 -2.23 -1.95 16.42
N LEU A 163 -3.51 -1.77 16.65
CA LEU A 163 -4.37 -1.12 15.68
C LEU A 163 -4.14 0.39 15.65
N TYR A 164 -4.26 0.95 14.48
CA TYR A 164 -4.14 2.40 14.27
C TYR A 164 -5.40 3.10 14.83
N GLU A 165 -5.20 4.13 15.60
CA GLU A 165 -6.27 4.96 16.17
C GLU A 165 -6.20 6.41 15.72
#